data_0c8f9060bd85f4e02cb93ee140ed78a7
#
_entry.id   0c8f9060bd85f4e02cb93ee140ed78a7
#
_cell.length_a   1.000
_cell.length_b   1.000
_cell.length_c   1.000
_cell.angle_alpha   90.00
_cell.angle_beta   90.00
_cell.angle_gamma   90.00
#
_symmetry.space_group_name_H-M   'P 1'
#
loop_
_entity.id
_entity.type
_entity.pdbx_description
1 polymer ?
#
loop_
_entity_poly.entity_id
_entity_poly.type
_entity_poly.pdbx_seq_one_letter_code
_entity_poly.pdbx_strand_id
1 'polypeptide(L)'
;MRVLYAILPGRFPTVGYDPGLWWDSVAVDARYQLSSYSINFDWWTVLIGQPFARLLLDPLSPLERQHRQAAWSANDLDVDGLAVAAAGALKRCQDPSTYRSQESYLETLAPLNAFLGLVNRVQSEFLVDVDVGPHVRNLDYSNSRSLVDYSRSSGLLSRSIDAAIVKVPATDDVVLLSITSPEDLLTALMTARKFRARRPSVHISLIDHGYENFSLSGTIETLRARRSLDSVFDTIISSKDERDETVPALLEAIAAEKAPKGFIRRRDIALPSRAPPAGGAPFPPPPTFAPESILWTRLSKRRCYWSRCTFCSQNAKFDAPQAPAHSEILASLDRITAYAEAGYGQFMLSDEALSPSSLNLFANEITRRGLRIKWACRSKMERAHTPDLFDRLAESGCFEILFGIETISERILALMDKTTEGLDAMNVAAAFRAMADAGLGMHITLIAGFPGETLQEVRQTVAFIGRTLGACENATFALNQFQLFADTPIGRMPGEFGLSEVGKPGDICGPLSYKLAPALADEDDRLHSEMPRIRDELDTMLGWFDIEAIPGGPLARHLYFYSGHGAIFKSRADNPFANPLRTAELPRPGNPKSSSSIAAAE
;
A
#
# COMPACT_ATOMS: atom_id res chain seq x y z
N MET A 1 28.37 0.46 15.88
CA MET A 1 27.87 -0.30 14.72
C MET A 1 27.08 0.63 13.84
N ARG A 2 27.33 0.67 12.53
CA ARG A 2 26.59 1.50 11.56
C ARG A 2 25.43 0.69 11.01
N VAL A 3 24.24 1.27 11.08
CA VAL A 3 22.98 0.63 10.68
C VAL A 3 22.27 1.51 9.65
N LEU A 4 22.07 0.99 8.47
CA LEU A 4 21.32 1.64 7.39
C LEU A 4 19.90 1.07 7.30
N TYR A 5 18.90 1.94 7.39
CA TYR A 5 17.53 1.62 7.04
C TYR A 5 17.26 2.10 5.61
N ALA A 6 17.00 1.17 4.68
CA ALA A 6 16.87 1.48 3.27
C ALA A 6 15.42 1.31 2.79
N ILE A 7 14.88 2.37 2.16
CA ILE A 7 13.59 2.38 1.47
C ILE A 7 13.84 1.95 0.02
N LEU A 8 13.21 0.86 -0.39
CA LEU A 8 13.45 0.16 -1.65
C LEU A 8 12.72 0.78 -2.84
N PRO A 9 13.22 0.57 -4.08
CA PRO A 9 12.47 0.90 -5.29
C PRO A 9 11.10 0.22 -5.30
N GLY A 10 10.07 1.01 -5.45
CA GLY A 10 8.67 0.57 -5.39
C GLY A 10 7.74 1.65 -5.93
N ARG A 11 6.59 1.85 -5.30
CA ARG A 11 5.62 2.90 -5.64
C ARG A 11 6.27 4.28 -5.64
N PHE A 12 5.66 5.22 -6.37
CA PHE A 12 6.14 6.60 -6.46
C PHE A 12 6.35 7.21 -5.07
N PRO A 13 7.51 7.85 -4.79
CA PRO A 13 7.86 8.29 -3.43
C PRO A 13 7.11 9.53 -3.00
N THR A 14 5.94 9.35 -2.42
CA THR A 14 5.07 10.40 -1.89
C THR A 14 4.79 10.23 -0.39
N VAL A 15 5.05 9.05 0.14
CA VAL A 15 4.75 8.70 1.54
C VAL A 15 5.96 8.10 2.23
N GLY A 16 6.10 8.37 3.53
CA GLY A 16 6.99 7.67 4.44
C GLY A 16 6.20 6.66 5.27
N TYR A 17 6.78 5.51 5.53
CA TYR A 17 6.24 4.53 6.46
C TYR A 17 6.98 4.61 7.77
N ASP A 18 6.25 4.80 8.87
CA ASP A 18 6.82 4.79 10.21
C ASP A 18 7.53 3.45 10.47
N PRO A 19 8.85 3.44 10.67
CA PRO A 19 9.58 2.20 10.93
C PRO A 19 9.15 1.51 12.23
N GLY A 20 8.57 2.23 13.19
CA GLY A 20 8.10 1.75 14.48
C GLY A 20 8.92 2.27 15.66
N LEU A 21 8.51 1.90 16.88
CA LEU A 21 9.18 2.34 18.12
C LEU A 21 10.65 1.91 18.21
N TRP A 22 11.04 0.86 17.48
CA TRP A 22 12.44 0.42 17.45
C TRP A 22 13.38 1.50 16.90
N TRP A 23 12.91 2.30 15.91
CA TRP A 23 13.70 3.39 15.35
C TRP A 23 14.08 4.39 16.44
N ASP A 24 13.09 4.86 17.19
CA ASP A 24 13.28 5.86 18.24
C ASP A 24 14.31 5.37 19.29
N SER A 25 14.23 4.10 19.66
CA SER A 25 15.13 3.50 20.66
C SER A 25 16.57 3.31 20.16
N VAL A 26 16.74 2.94 18.90
CA VAL A 26 18.07 2.72 18.31
C VAL A 26 18.72 4.06 17.94
N ALA A 27 17.95 5.05 17.50
CA ALA A 27 18.47 6.36 17.09
C ALA A 27 19.14 7.15 18.21
N VAL A 28 18.75 6.92 19.47
CA VAL A 28 19.36 7.59 20.65
C VAL A 28 20.42 6.74 21.36
N ASP A 29 20.61 5.50 20.96
CA ASP A 29 21.60 4.62 21.56
C ASP A 29 22.96 4.87 20.90
N ALA A 30 23.89 5.48 21.65
CA ALA A 30 25.23 5.83 21.16
C ALA A 30 26.05 4.64 20.63
N ARG A 31 25.64 3.40 20.88
CA ARG A 31 26.29 2.19 20.33
C ARG A 31 26.03 2.05 18.82
N TYR A 32 24.96 2.68 18.30
CA TYR A 32 24.54 2.61 16.92
C TYR A 32 24.63 3.97 16.23
N GLN A 33 25.16 3.98 15.03
CA GLN A 33 25.05 5.09 14.11
C GLN A 33 23.95 4.72 13.10
N LEU A 34 22.72 5.15 13.39
CA LEU A 34 21.55 4.88 12.57
C LEU A 34 21.41 5.93 11.48
N SER A 35 21.17 5.47 10.25
CA SER A 35 20.88 6.31 9.10
C SER A 35 19.73 5.74 8.28
N SER A 36 19.02 6.60 7.57
CA SER A 36 18.02 6.19 6.58
C SER A 36 18.43 6.66 5.19
N TYR A 37 18.04 5.89 4.18
CA TYR A 37 18.29 6.25 2.79
C TYR A 37 17.16 5.78 1.88
N SER A 38 16.65 6.68 1.03
CA SER A 38 15.61 6.36 0.06
C SER A 38 16.24 5.99 -1.30
N ILE A 39 16.52 4.70 -1.48
CA ILE A 39 16.89 4.14 -2.79
C ILE A 39 15.71 4.33 -3.77
N ASN A 40 14.48 4.31 -3.26
CA ASN A 40 13.27 4.55 -4.05
C ASN A 40 13.30 5.92 -4.74
N PHE A 41 13.60 6.99 -4.00
CA PHE A 41 13.67 8.32 -4.56
C PHE A 41 14.74 8.44 -5.66
N ASP A 42 15.92 7.90 -5.40
CA ASP A 42 17.00 7.89 -6.40
C ASP A 42 16.64 7.02 -7.61
N TRP A 43 15.97 5.89 -7.41
CA TRP A 43 15.54 5.02 -8.50
C TRP A 43 14.54 5.72 -9.44
N TRP A 44 13.54 6.39 -8.88
CA TRP A 44 12.60 7.18 -9.67
C TRP A 44 13.28 8.37 -10.36
N THR A 45 14.26 9.00 -9.72
CA THR A 45 15.08 10.05 -10.34
C THR A 45 15.89 9.50 -11.52
N VAL A 46 16.45 8.30 -11.39
CA VAL A 46 17.17 7.61 -12.48
C VAL A 46 16.20 7.23 -13.60
N LEU A 47 15.05 6.61 -13.24
CA LEU A 47 14.05 6.12 -14.18
C LEU A 47 13.50 7.23 -15.08
N ILE A 48 13.16 8.38 -14.51
CA ILE A 48 12.53 9.50 -15.21
C ILE A 48 13.57 10.45 -15.82
N GLY A 49 14.85 10.22 -15.55
CA GLY A 49 15.93 11.08 -16.00
C GLY A 49 16.66 10.57 -17.24
N GLN A 50 17.55 11.42 -17.77
CA GLN A 50 18.47 11.06 -18.85
C GLN A 50 19.30 9.78 -18.61
N PRO A 51 19.71 9.43 -17.35
CA PRO A 51 20.40 8.18 -17.10
C PRO A 51 19.63 6.94 -17.58
N PHE A 52 18.31 6.91 -17.36
CA PHE A 52 17.50 5.78 -17.81
C PHE A 52 17.25 5.78 -19.32
N ALA A 53 17.04 6.95 -19.92
CA ALA A 53 16.95 7.07 -21.38
C ALA A 53 18.21 6.49 -22.05
N ARG A 54 19.39 6.73 -21.50
CA ARG A 54 20.65 6.09 -21.96
C ARG A 54 20.67 4.59 -21.75
N LEU A 55 20.17 4.10 -20.58
CA LEU A 55 20.06 2.65 -20.33
C LEU A 55 19.08 1.97 -21.30
N LEU A 56 18.01 2.66 -21.71
CA LEU A 56 17.09 2.18 -22.73
C LEU A 56 17.77 2.11 -24.12
N LEU A 57 18.71 3.01 -24.40
CA LEU A 57 19.43 3.06 -25.66
C LEU A 57 20.56 2.02 -25.76
N ASP A 58 21.04 1.50 -24.62
CA ASP A 58 22.11 0.50 -24.56
C ASP A 58 21.52 -0.93 -24.53
N PRO A 59 21.32 -1.56 -25.69
CA PRO A 59 20.59 -2.83 -25.78
C PRO A 59 21.41 -4.01 -25.27
N LEU A 60 20.79 -4.88 -24.48
CA LEU A 60 21.39 -6.08 -23.92
C LEU A 60 21.54 -7.22 -24.95
N SER A 61 20.62 -7.29 -25.91
CA SER A 61 20.59 -8.37 -26.91
C SER A 61 20.25 -7.86 -28.32
N PRO A 62 20.61 -8.62 -29.38
CA PRO A 62 20.19 -8.30 -30.73
C PRO A 62 18.68 -8.24 -30.94
N LEU A 63 17.92 -9.09 -30.25
CA LEU A 63 16.45 -9.14 -30.30
C LEU A 63 15.84 -7.89 -29.68
N GLU A 64 16.33 -7.45 -28.54
CA GLU A 64 15.91 -6.20 -27.91
C GLU A 64 16.23 -4.98 -28.76
N ARG A 65 17.39 -5.00 -29.45
CA ARG A 65 17.74 -3.95 -30.42
C ARG A 65 16.70 -3.85 -31.53
N GLN A 66 16.37 -4.98 -32.14
CA GLN A 66 15.39 -5.04 -33.23
C GLN A 66 14.01 -4.58 -32.77
N HIS A 67 13.55 -5.01 -31.61
CA HIS A 67 12.27 -4.63 -31.04
C HIS A 67 12.21 -3.11 -30.72
N ARG A 68 13.25 -2.57 -30.12
CA ARG A 68 13.36 -1.13 -29.83
C ARG A 68 13.47 -0.29 -31.09
N GLN A 69 14.23 -0.72 -32.08
CA GLN A 69 14.36 -0.01 -33.37
C GLN A 69 13.00 0.02 -34.11
N ALA A 70 12.25 -1.07 -34.09
CA ALA A 70 10.91 -1.11 -34.67
C ALA A 70 9.94 -0.17 -33.95
N ALA A 71 9.93 -0.18 -32.61
CA ALA A 71 9.10 0.72 -31.80
C ALA A 71 9.51 2.20 -31.93
N TRP A 72 10.79 2.45 -32.11
CA TRP A 72 11.35 3.81 -32.27
C TRP A 72 11.08 4.41 -33.65
N SER A 73 11.35 3.64 -34.72
CA SER A 73 11.12 4.08 -36.09
C SER A 73 9.64 4.27 -36.44
N ALA A 74 8.75 3.59 -35.75
CA ALA A 74 7.30 3.74 -35.97
C ALA A 74 6.71 5.06 -35.45
N ASN A 75 7.41 5.79 -34.55
CA ASN A 75 6.79 6.87 -33.79
C ASN A 75 7.51 8.23 -33.83
N ASP A 76 8.65 8.36 -34.49
CA ASP A 76 9.45 9.63 -34.54
C ASP A 76 9.64 10.29 -33.16
N LEU A 77 9.87 9.46 -32.10
CA LEU A 77 9.77 9.87 -30.71
C LEU A 77 11.06 10.56 -30.22
N ASP A 78 10.94 11.80 -29.80
CA ASP A 78 11.96 12.53 -29.04
C ASP A 78 12.02 12.03 -27.59
N VAL A 79 12.78 10.95 -27.37
CA VAL A 79 12.95 10.34 -26.04
C VAL A 79 13.62 11.28 -25.05
N ASP A 80 14.61 12.05 -25.53
CA ASP A 80 15.34 13.01 -24.69
C ASP A 80 14.44 14.17 -24.28
N GLY A 81 13.65 14.71 -25.20
CA GLY A 81 12.66 15.74 -24.92
C GLY A 81 11.59 15.28 -23.93
N LEU A 82 11.07 14.05 -24.10
CA LEU A 82 10.12 13.45 -23.14
C LEU A 82 10.75 13.23 -21.76
N ALA A 83 11.99 12.77 -21.67
CA ALA A 83 12.69 12.59 -20.40
C ALA A 83 12.90 13.94 -19.68
N VAL A 84 13.26 14.99 -20.42
CA VAL A 84 13.39 16.36 -19.88
C VAL A 84 12.04 16.89 -19.38
N ALA A 85 10.98 16.70 -20.17
CA ALA A 85 9.63 17.13 -19.77
C ALA A 85 9.12 16.38 -18.52
N ALA A 86 9.35 15.07 -18.45
CA ALA A 86 9.01 14.24 -17.29
C ALA A 86 9.80 14.63 -16.03
N ALA A 87 11.11 14.90 -16.17
CA ALA A 87 11.93 15.41 -15.07
C ALA A 87 11.46 16.80 -14.59
N GLY A 88 10.98 17.65 -15.51
CA GLY A 88 10.31 18.91 -15.18
C GLY A 88 8.99 18.70 -14.41
N ALA A 89 8.23 17.66 -14.77
CA ALA A 89 7.00 17.27 -14.08
C ALA A 89 7.27 16.88 -12.62
N LEU A 90 8.34 16.10 -12.33
CA LEU A 90 8.72 15.75 -10.97
C LEU A 90 8.94 16.98 -10.06
N LYS A 91 9.56 18.03 -10.61
CA LYS A 91 9.75 19.29 -9.87
C LYS A 91 8.43 20.00 -9.62
N ARG A 92 7.53 20.02 -10.61
CA ARG A 92 6.19 20.60 -10.45
C ARG A 92 5.34 19.82 -9.45
N CYS A 93 5.48 18.51 -9.35
CA CYS A 93 4.80 17.71 -8.31
C CYS A 93 5.16 18.14 -6.89
N GLN A 94 6.29 18.80 -6.67
CA GLN A 94 6.68 19.36 -5.37
C GLN A 94 6.09 20.76 -5.10
N ASP A 95 5.46 21.37 -6.09
CA ASP A 95 4.86 22.71 -5.95
C ASP A 95 3.39 22.58 -5.52
N PRO A 96 2.99 23.16 -4.37
CA PRO A 96 1.59 23.19 -3.95
C PRO A 96 0.62 23.76 -4.98
N SER A 97 1.07 24.64 -5.88
CA SER A 97 0.23 25.23 -6.91
C SER A 97 -0.31 24.20 -7.91
N THR A 98 0.42 23.08 -8.12
CA THR A 98 -0.01 21.94 -8.95
C THR A 98 -1.34 21.35 -8.49
N TYR A 99 -1.63 21.42 -7.19
CA TYR A 99 -2.79 20.76 -6.58
C TYR A 99 -3.97 21.70 -6.32
N ARG A 100 -3.94 22.93 -6.85
CA ARG A 100 -5.05 23.89 -6.70
C ARG A 100 -6.23 23.59 -7.60
N SER A 101 -6.00 22.90 -8.70
CA SER A 101 -7.06 22.45 -9.62
C SER A 101 -6.71 21.09 -10.22
N GLN A 102 -7.74 20.36 -10.63
CA GLN A 102 -7.61 19.13 -11.38
C GLN A 102 -6.82 19.32 -12.67
N GLU A 103 -7.09 20.39 -13.41
CA GLU A 103 -6.43 20.72 -14.68
C GLU A 103 -4.92 20.85 -14.49
N SER A 104 -4.48 21.69 -13.55
CA SER A 104 -3.05 21.88 -13.25
C SER A 104 -2.37 20.58 -12.81
N TYR A 105 -3.05 19.74 -12.05
CA TYR A 105 -2.56 18.44 -11.63
C TYR A 105 -2.38 17.49 -12.82
N LEU A 106 -3.39 17.34 -13.68
CA LEU A 106 -3.35 16.48 -14.84
C LEU A 106 -2.30 16.95 -15.86
N GLU A 107 -2.24 18.25 -16.13
CA GLU A 107 -1.19 18.84 -17.00
C GLU A 107 0.22 18.56 -16.46
N THR A 108 0.39 18.58 -15.13
CA THR A 108 1.68 18.25 -14.50
C THR A 108 2.03 16.79 -14.67
N LEU A 109 1.07 15.87 -14.54
CA LEU A 109 1.33 14.43 -14.69
C LEU A 109 1.44 13.97 -16.14
N ALA A 110 0.89 14.70 -17.11
CA ALA A 110 0.85 14.30 -18.50
C ALA A 110 2.23 13.92 -19.09
N PRO A 111 3.30 14.73 -18.93
CA PRO A 111 4.62 14.36 -19.43
C PRO A 111 5.22 13.14 -18.74
N LEU A 112 4.95 13.00 -17.43
CA LEU A 112 5.40 11.85 -16.64
C LEU A 112 4.76 10.56 -17.16
N ASN A 113 3.43 10.54 -17.31
CA ASN A 113 2.70 9.40 -17.82
C ASN A 113 3.06 9.07 -19.27
N ALA A 114 3.27 10.09 -20.12
CA ALA A 114 3.73 9.90 -21.50
C ALA A 114 5.11 9.20 -21.54
N PHE A 115 6.05 9.63 -20.68
CA PHE A 115 7.36 9.01 -20.60
C PHE A 115 7.29 7.57 -20.05
N LEU A 116 6.54 7.31 -18.99
CA LEU A 116 6.35 5.95 -18.45
C LEU A 116 5.64 5.04 -19.46
N GLY A 117 4.63 5.57 -20.17
CA GLY A 117 3.99 4.86 -21.27
C GLY A 117 4.96 4.50 -22.40
N LEU A 118 5.89 5.38 -22.73
CA LEU A 118 6.97 5.06 -23.66
C LEU A 118 7.88 3.95 -23.12
N VAL A 119 8.35 4.07 -21.88
CA VAL A 119 9.16 3.03 -21.22
C VAL A 119 8.48 1.67 -21.30
N ASN A 120 7.18 1.61 -20.97
CA ASN A 120 6.41 0.37 -20.98
C ASN A 120 6.23 -0.24 -22.40
N ARG A 121 6.31 0.55 -23.45
CA ARG A 121 6.22 0.10 -24.85
C ARG A 121 7.55 -0.35 -25.44
N VAL A 122 8.65 0.34 -25.09
CA VAL A 122 9.96 0.09 -25.74
C VAL A 122 10.77 -1.01 -25.07
N GLN A 123 10.37 -1.48 -23.90
CA GLN A 123 11.01 -2.60 -23.22
C GLN A 123 9.95 -3.63 -22.78
N SER A 124 10.34 -4.91 -22.76
CA SER A 124 9.44 -6.03 -22.45
C SER A 124 9.65 -6.64 -21.05
N GLU A 125 10.62 -6.14 -20.27
CA GLU A 125 11.04 -6.76 -19.02
C GLU A 125 10.05 -6.49 -17.89
N PHE A 126 9.64 -5.22 -17.70
CA PHE A 126 8.74 -4.84 -16.63
C PHE A 126 7.76 -3.75 -17.04
N LEU A 127 6.72 -3.59 -16.28
CA LEU A 127 5.81 -2.44 -16.32
C LEU A 127 6.16 -1.51 -15.18
N VAL A 128 5.93 -0.23 -15.37
CA VAL A 128 6.07 0.79 -14.32
C VAL A 128 5.05 1.89 -14.50
N ASP A 129 4.41 2.26 -13.41
CA ASP A 129 3.60 3.47 -13.30
C ASP A 129 3.76 4.07 -11.90
N VAL A 130 3.17 5.24 -11.69
CA VAL A 130 3.27 5.97 -10.41
C VAL A 130 2.58 5.25 -9.24
N ASP A 131 1.63 4.37 -9.51
CA ASP A 131 0.81 3.72 -8.49
C ASP A 131 1.37 2.36 -8.05
N VAL A 132 1.99 1.63 -8.98
CA VAL A 132 2.42 0.24 -8.75
C VAL A 132 3.93 0.12 -8.54
N GLY A 133 4.73 1.00 -9.16
CA GLY A 133 6.18 0.83 -9.21
C GLY A 133 6.59 -0.21 -10.28
N PRO A 134 7.78 -0.83 -10.17
CA PRO A 134 8.25 -1.80 -11.16
C PRO A 134 7.58 -3.16 -10.95
N HIS A 135 6.87 -3.65 -11.97
CA HIS A 135 6.26 -4.98 -11.99
C HIS A 135 6.81 -5.78 -13.18
N VAL A 136 7.59 -6.81 -12.91
CA VAL A 136 8.21 -7.66 -13.94
C VAL A 136 7.15 -8.52 -14.62
N ARG A 137 7.14 -8.47 -15.96
CA ARG A 137 6.16 -9.22 -16.76
C ARG A 137 6.37 -10.71 -16.63
N ASN A 138 5.29 -11.47 -16.54
CA ASN A 138 5.30 -12.94 -16.50
C ASN A 138 6.10 -13.54 -15.32
N LEU A 139 6.42 -12.78 -14.28
CA LEU A 139 7.06 -13.27 -13.07
C LEU A 139 6.01 -13.78 -12.08
N ASP A 140 6.20 -14.97 -11.55
CA ASP A 140 5.35 -15.50 -10.50
C ASP A 140 5.73 -14.92 -9.13
N TYR A 141 5.03 -13.86 -8.73
CA TYR A 141 5.22 -13.18 -7.44
C TYR A 141 4.72 -13.98 -6.23
N SER A 142 3.96 -15.04 -6.45
CA SER A 142 3.52 -15.95 -5.38
C SER A 142 4.59 -16.97 -4.97
N ASN A 143 5.70 -17.04 -5.71
CA ASN A 143 6.73 -18.07 -5.56
C ASN A 143 8.10 -17.44 -5.23
N SER A 144 8.58 -17.68 -4.01
CA SER A 144 9.86 -17.12 -3.54
C SER A 144 11.07 -17.55 -4.37
N ARG A 145 11.07 -18.79 -4.91
CA ARG A 145 12.16 -19.27 -5.77
C ARG A 145 12.18 -18.50 -7.09
N SER A 146 11.01 -18.25 -7.69
CA SER A 146 10.88 -17.43 -8.90
C SER A 146 11.51 -16.06 -8.70
N LEU A 147 11.19 -15.39 -7.58
CA LEU A 147 11.76 -14.09 -7.25
C LEU A 147 13.27 -14.15 -7.00
N VAL A 148 13.74 -15.14 -6.25
CA VAL A 148 15.17 -15.35 -5.97
C VAL A 148 15.96 -15.60 -7.26
N ASP A 149 15.43 -16.41 -8.18
CA ASP A 149 16.10 -16.70 -9.45
C ASP A 149 16.12 -15.47 -10.34
N TYR A 150 14.98 -14.78 -10.47
CA TYR A 150 14.93 -13.52 -11.24
C TYR A 150 15.86 -12.44 -10.66
N SER A 151 16.02 -12.36 -9.35
CA SER A 151 16.90 -11.38 -8.70
C SER A 151 18.38 -11.47 -9.10
N ARG A 152 18.78 -12.52 -9.84
CA ARG A 152 20.11 -12.69 -10.42
C ARG A 152 20.24 -12.10 -11.84
N SER A 153 19.13 -11.62 -12.39
CA SER A 153 19.13 -11.06 -13.75
C SER A 153 20.01 -9.82 -13.83
N SER A 154 20.58 -9.59 -15.00
CA SER A 154 21.32 -8.37 -15.36
C SER A 154 20.50 -7.45 -16.26
N GLY A 155 19.19 -7.60 -16.28
CA GLY A 155 18.26 -6.85 -17.11
C GLY A 155 18.21 -5.36 -16.80
N LEU A 156 17.30 -4.67 -17.46
CA LEU A 156 17.15 -3.21 -17.36
C LEU A 156 16.77 -2.77 -15.94
N LEU A 157 15.87 -3.51 -15.28
CA LEU A 157 15.50 -3.24 -13.88
C LEU A 157 16.72 -3.36 -12.96
N SER A 158 17.53 -4.42 -13.13
CA SER A 158 18.75 -4.60 -12.33
C SER A 158 19.72 -3.43 -12.51
N ARG A 159 19.95 -3.01 -13.75
CA ARG A 159 20.86 -1.89 -14.07
C ARG A 159 20.34 -0.55 -13.55
N SER A 160 19.03 -0.32 -13.59
CA SER A 160 18.43 0.89 -13.02
C SER A 160 18.59 0.96 -11.50
N ILE A 161 18.48 -0.19 -10.80
CA ILE A 161 18.77 -0.28 -9.37
C ILE A 161 20.27 -0.05 -9.09
N ASP A 162 21.18 -0.57 -9.93
CA ASP A 162 22.62 -0.28 -9.79
C ASP A 162 22.90 1.22 -9.86
N ALA A 163 22.28 1.91 -10.82
CA ALA A 163 22.44 3.36 -10.97
C ALA A 163 21.89 4.14 -9.77
N ALA A 164 20.81 3.69 -9.15
CA ALA A 164 20.23 4.30 -7.96
C ALA A 164 21.10 4.08 -6.70
N ILE A 165 21.65 2.87 -6.55
CA ILE A 165 22.36 2.48 -5.32
C ILE A 165 23.81 3.02 -5.27
N VAL A 166 24.33 3.52 -6.37
CA VAL A 166 25.70 4.06 -6.44
C VAL A 166 25.97 5.13 -5.39
N LYS A 167 24.97 5.94 -5.05
CA LYS A 167 25.06 7.01 -4.05
C LYS A 167 25.04 6.51 -2.60
N VAL A 168 24.60 5.27 -2.37
CA VAL A 168 24.51 4.71 -1.02
C VAL A 168 25.91 4.37 -0.52
N PRO A 169 26.33 4.87 0.66
CA PRO A 169 27.63 4.54 1.22
C PRO A 169 27.78 3.03 1.45
N ALA A 170 28.90 2.45 1.02
CA ALA A 170 29.19 1.02 1.22
C ALA A 170 29.86 0.73 2.59
N THR A 171 29.56 1.54 3.60
CA THR A 171 30.28 1.53 4.88
C THR A 171 29.49 0.92 6.04
N ASP A 172 28.20 0.61 5.83
CA ASP A 172 27.35 0.11 6.90
C ASP A 172 27.68 -1.33 7.29
N ASP A 173 27.50 -1.65 8.58
CA ASP A 173 27.73 -2.99 9.13
C ASP A 173 26.46 -3.82 9.01
N VAL A 174 25.30 -3.17 9.11
CA VAL A 174 23.97 -3.76 9.00
C VAL A 174 23.13 -2.94 8.02
N VAL A 175 22.40 -3.63 7.14
CA VAL A 175 21.42 -3.04 6.24
C VAL A 175 20.06 -3.65 6.53
N LEU A 176 19.09 -2.81 6.87
CA LEU A 176 17.69 -3.16 7.11
C LEU A 176 16.89 -2.77 5.88
N LEU A 177 16.36 -3.75 5.14
CA LEU A 177 15.57 -3.56 3.94
C LEU A 177 14.09 -3.71 4.28
N SER A 178 13.32 -2.68 4.00
CA SER A 178 11.90 -2.60 4.35
C SER A 178 11.03 -2.98 3.15
N ILE A 179 10.03 -3.85 3.33
CA ILE A 179 9.06 -4.23 2.31
C ILE A 179 7.62 -4.01 2.77
N THR A 180 6.76 -3.64 1.82
CA THR A 180 5.32 -3.42 2.01
C THR A 180 4.47 -4.21 1.00
N SER A 181 5.08 -4.73 -0.07
CA SER A 181 4.42 -5.46 -1.15
C SER A 181 5.28 -6.62 -1.69
N PRO A 182 4.71 -7.54 -2.49
CA PRO A 182 5.49 -8.58 -3.19
C PRO A 182 6.53 -7.99 -4.16
N GLU A 183 6.23 -6.88 -4.81
CA GLU A 183 7.13 -6.16 -5.71
C GLU A 183 8.34 -5.64 -4.94
N ASP A 184 8.14 -5.11 -3.74
CA ASP A 184 9.21 -4.67 -2.85
C ASP A 184 10.13 -5.84 -2.46
N LEU A 185 9.59 -7.06 -2.31
CA LEU A 185 10.41 -8.23 -2.02
C LEU A 185 11.38 -8.54 -3.17
N LEU A 186 10.95 -8.42 -4.43
CA LEU A 186 11.84 -8.57 -5.58
C LEU A 186 12.95 -7.51 -5.58
N THR A 187 12.59 -6.25 -5.41
CA THR A 187 13.59 -5.17 -5.37
C THR A 187 14.50 -5.26 -4.15
N ALA A 188 14.02 -5.80 -3.02
CA ALA A 188 14.82 -6.13 -1.85
C ALA A 188 15.87 -7.22 -2.16
N LEU A 189 15.46 -8.30 -2.84
CA LEU A 189 16.37 -9.38 -3.25
C LEU A 189 17.48 -8.86 -4.18
N MET A 190 17.11 -8.05 -5.18
CA MET A 190 18.07 -7.45 -6.11
C MET A 190 19.02 -6.50 -5.38
N THR A 191 18.49 -5.64 -4.53
CA THR A 191 19.26 -4.66 -3.74
C THR A 191 20.21 -5.34 -2.76
N ALA A 192 19.74 -6.37 -2.03
CA ALA A 192 20.54 -7.15 -1.10
C ALA A 192 21.77 -7.77 -1.79
N ARG A 193 21.59 -8.36 -2.98
CA ARG A 193 22.70 -8.93 -3.77
C ARG A 193 23.74 -7.87 -4.12
N LYS A 194 23.31 -6.66 -4.47
CA LYS A 194 24.21 -5.55 -4.80
C LYS A 194 24.97 -5.04 -3.58
N PHE A 195 24.31 -4.94 -2.42
CA PHE A 195 25.00 -4.65 -1.16
C PHE A 195 26.04 -5.72 -0.83
N ARG A 196 25.67 -7.00 -0.94
CA ARG A 196 26.58 -8.13 -0.66
C ARG A 196 27.78 -8.14 -1.61
N ALA A 197 27.60 -7.82 -2.89
CA ALA A 197 28.69 -7.73 -3.86
C ALA A 197 29.67 -6.59 -3.53
N ARG A 198 29.16 -5.47 -3.00
CA ARG A 198 29.99 -4.30 -2.59
C ARG A 198 30.70 -4.54 -1.26
N ARG A 199 30.06 -5.27 -0.35
CA ARG A 199 30.58 -5.59 1.00
C ARG A 199 30.14 -7.01 1.41
N PRO A 200 30.98 -8.02 1.21
CA PRO A 200 30.63 -9.42 1.51
C PRO A 200 30.25 -9.68 2.98
N SER A 201 30.79 -8.90 3.92
CA SER A 201 30.57 -9.07 5.37
C SER A 201 29.35 -8.31 5.91
N VAL A 202 28.61 -7.54 5.08
CA VAL A 202 27.45 -6.78 5.57
C VAL A 202 26.34 -7.73 6.02
N HIS A 203 25.76 -7.47 7.19
CA HIS A 203 24.56 -8.18 7.63
C HIS A 203 23.33 -7.57 6.99
N ILE A 204 22.54 -8.37 6.29
CA ILE A 204 21.33 -7.89 5.57
C ILE A 204 20.11 -8.51 6.21
N SER A 205 19.23 -7.65 6.74
CA SER A 205 17.96 -8.03 7.33
C SER A 205 16.81 -7.54 6.48
N LEU A 206 15.82 -8.40 6.24
CA LEU A 206 14.55 -8.03 5.65
C LEU A 206 13.54 -7.73 6.75
N ILE A 207 12.83 -6.60 6.64
CA ILE A 207 11.76 -6.21 7.55
C ILE A 207 10.45 -6.13 6.77
N ASP A 208 9.52 -7.04 7.07
CA ASP A 208 8.16 -7.00 6.56
C ASP A 208 7.30 -6.05 7.41
N HIS A 209 6.91 -4.91 6.84
CA HIS A 209 5.98 -3.97 7.50
C HIS A 209 4.57 -4.52 7.57
N GLY A 210 4.25 -5.41 6.65
CA GLY A 210 2.96 -6.07 6.56
C GLY A 210 1.81 -5.09 6.48
N TYR A 211 1.88 -4.14 5.58
CA TYR A 211 0.78 -3.26 5.25
C TYR A 211 -0.23 -3.97 4.34
N GLU A 212 -1.51 -3.58 4.48
CA GLU A 212 -2.63 -4.08 3.66
C GLU A 212 -2.71 -5.62 3.64
N ASN A 213 -2.92 -6.22 2.49
CA ASN A 213 -3.13 -7.66 2.30
C ASN A 213 -1.82 -8.46 2.14
N PHE A 214 -0.66 -7.80 2.15
CA PHE A 214 0.63 -8.47 2.03
C PHE A 214 1.33 -8.65 3.37
N SER A 215 1.73 -9.87 3.68
CA SER A 215 2.62 -10.19 4.80
C SER A 215 3.21 -11.57 4.63
N LEU A 216 4.52 -11.68 4.80
CA LEU A 216 5.21 -12.97 4.84
C LEU A 216 4.77 -13.85 6.03
N SER A 217 4.15 -13.26 7.05
CA SER A 217 3.73 -14.00 8.25
C SER A 217 2.69 -15.08 7.97
N GLY A 218 1.84 -14.92 6.94
CA GLY A 218 0.82 -15.92 6.58
C GLY A 218 1.41 -17.21 5.99
N THR A 219 2.62 -17.15 5.44
CA THR A 219 3.29 -18.29 4.80
C THR A 219 4.66 -18.63 5.42
N ILE A 220 4.93 -18.10 6.62
CA ILE A 220 6.26 -18.19 7.27
C ILE A 220 6.76 -19.61 7.43
N GLU A 221 5.91 -20.57 7.76
CA GLU A 221 6.33 -21.95 7.97
C GLU A 221 6.73 -22.62 6.64
N THR A 222 6.01 -22.30 5.55
CA THR A 222 6.36 -22.77 4.20
C THR A 222 7.69 -22.15 3.74
N LEU A 223 7.88 -20.86 3.95
CA LEU A 223 9.11 -20.15 3.59
C LEU A 223 10.31 -20.65 4.43
N ARG A 224 10.10 -20.90 5.72
CA ARG A 224 11.11 -21.52 6.60
C ARG A 224 11.53 -22.90 6.11
N ALA A 225 10.56 -23.74 5.73
CA ALA A 225 10.84 -25.09 5.22
C ALA A 225 11.59 -25.05 3.88
N ARG A 226 11.27 -24.12 3.00
CA ARG A 226 11.92 -23.97 1.70
C ARG A 226 13.28 -23.30 1.75
N ARG A 227 13.54 -22.44 2.73
CA ARG A 227 14.78 -21.69 2.93
C ARG A 227 15.26 -20.91 1.69
N SER A 228 14.35 -20.56 0.79
CA SER A 228 14.68 -19.90 -0.48
C SER A 228 15.26 -18.50 -0.27
N LEU A 229 14.73 -17.75 0.71
CA LEU A 229 15.16 -16.38 1.02
C LEU A 229 16.45 -16.34 1.86
N ASP A 230 16.78 -17.40 2.58
CA ASP A 230 17.99 -17.50 3.44
C ASP A 230 19.30 -17.39 2.64
N SER A 231 19.26 -17.62 1.33
CA SER A 231 20.42 -17.47 0.43
C SER A 231 20.78 -16.00 0.15
N VAL A 232 19.91 -15.07 0.50
CA VAL A 232 20.05 -13.63 0.19
C VAL A 232 20.08 -12.80 1.47
N PHE A 233 19.16 -13.06 2.41
CA PHE A 233 19.07 -12.35 3.68
C PHE A 233 19.67 -13.17 4.82
N ASP A 234 20.40 -12.51 5.70
CA ASP A 234 20.91 -13.16 6.92
C ASP A 234 19.78 -13.38 7.92
N THR A 235 18.88 -12.39 8.05
CA THR A 235 17.71 -12.47 8.92
C THR A 235 16.47 -11.89 8.25
N ILE A 236 15.29 -12.40 8.63
CA ILE A 236 14.00 -11.94 8.13
C ILE A 236 13.05 -11.76 9.31
N ILE A 237 12.57 -10.54 9.50
CA ILE A 237 11.59 -10.19 10.52
C ILE A 237 10.23 -10.06 9.83
N SER A 238 9.35 -11.04 10.05
CA SER A 238 8.03 -11.11 9.41
C SER A 238 6.88 -10.78 10.36
N SER A 239 7.16 -10.59 11.65
CA SER A 239 6.13 -10.30 12.64
C SER A 239 5.93 -8.79 12.75
N LYS A 240 4.77 -8.33 12.34
CA LYS A 240 4.32 -6.95 12.48
C LYS A 240 4.25 -6.48 13.94
N ASP A 241 3.94 -7.41 14.85
CA ASP A 241 3.59 -7.09 16.23
C ASP A 241 4.80 -7.14 17.17
N GLU A 242 5.86 -7.89 16.79
CA GLU A 242 7.09 -8.02 17.58
C GLU A 242 8.27 -7.20 17.02
N ARG A 243 8.06 -6.43 15.95
CA ARG A 243 9.13 -5.70 15.26
C ARG A 243 9.87 -4.74 16.20
N ASP A 244 9.12 -4.00 17.01
CA ASP A 244 9.67 -2.98 17.89
C ASP A 244 10.60 -3.56 19.00
N GLU A 245 10.40 -4.83 19.34
CA GLU A 245 11.26 -5.55 20.29
C GLU A 245 12.33 -6.39 19.58
N THR A 246 11.99 -6.90 18.38
CA THR A 246 12.88 -7.82 17.65
C THR A 246 14.06 -7.10 17.02
N VAL A 247 13.85 -5.91 16.42
CA VAL A 247 14.94 -5.17 15.76
C VAL A 247 16.04 -4.76 16.74
N PRO A 248 15.76 -4.12 17.88
CA PRO A 248 16.83 -3.79 18.84
C PRO A 248 17.56 -5.02 19.37
N ALA A 249 16.84 -6.10 19.69
CA ALA A 249 17.44 -7.35 20.14
C ALA A 249 18.32 -8.00 19.06
N LEU A 250 17.90 -7.94 17.79
CA LEU A 250 18.71 -8.42 16.67
C LEU A 250 20.01 -7.62 16.54
N LEU A 251 19.94 -6.29 16.63
CA LEU A 251 21.14 -5.45 16.55
C LEU A 251 22.13 -5.76 17.69
N GLU A 252 21.63 -6.01 18.90
CA GLU A 252 22.46 -6.49 20.02
C GLU A 252 23.09 -7.87 19.74
N ALA A 253 22.31 -8.78 19.16
CA ALA A 253 22.79 -10.13 18.80
C ALA A 253 23.85 -10.08 17.70
N ILE A 254 23.69 -9.19 16.70
CA ILE A 254 24.70 -8.96 15.66
C ILE A 254 25.98 -8.41 16.28
N ALA A 255 25.90 -7.42 17.16
CA ALA A 255 27.06 -6.84 17.84
C ALA A 255 27.81 -7.86 18.72
N ALA A 256 27.10 -8.87 19.24
CA ALA A 256 27.64 -9.96 20.00
C ALA A 256 28.07 -11.19 19.16
N GLU A 257 28.00 -11.12 17.84
CA GLU A 257 28.25 -12.22 16.89
C GLU A 257 27.35 -13.47 17.15
N LYS A 258 26.14 -13.26 17.68
CA LYS A 258 25.17 -14.30 18.07
C LYS A 258 23.85 -14.17 17.32
N ALA A 259 23.83 -13.45 16.20
CA ALA A 259 22.60 -13.27 15.43
C ALA A 259 22.07 -14.61 14.89
N PRO A 260 20.79 -14.92 15.12
CA PRO A 260 20.16 -16.08 14.47
C PRO A 260 20.05 -15.82 12.97
N LYS A 261 19.87 -16.90 12.18
CA LYS A 261 19.72 -16.81 10.71
C LYS A 261 18.31 -17.14 10.26
N GLY A 262 17.93 -16.59 9.10
CA GLY A 262 16.63 -16.84 8.47
C GLY A 262 15.49 -16.09 9.15
N PHE A 263 14.30 -16.68 9.17
CA PHE A 263 13.12 -16.08 9.79
C PHE A 263 13.23 -16.08 11.31
N ILE A 264 13.18 -14.89 11.92
CA ILE A 264 13.33 -14.71 13.37
C ILE A 264 12.10 -14.04 13.98
N ARG A 265 11.80 -14.43 15.21
CA ARG A 265 10.88 -13.77 16.14
C ARG A 265 11.66 -13.32 17.38
N ARG A 266 11.06 -12.46 18.19
CA ARG A 266 11.71 -12.00 19.42
C ARG A 266 12.20 -13.16 20.31
N ARG A 267 11.43 -14.23 20.43
CA ARG A 267 11.76 -15.43 21.23
C ARG A 267 12.97 -16.22 20.72
N ASP A 268 13.34 -16.04 19.45
CA ASP A 268 14.48 -16.75 18.84
C ASP A 268 15.83 -16.07 19.20
N ILE A 269 15.77 -14.93 19.88
CA ILE A 269 16.94 -14.14 20.31
C ILE A 269 17.10 -14.28 21.82
N ALA A 270 18.16 -14.93 22.25
CA ALA A 270 18.44 -15.27 23.67
C ALA A 270 18.94 -14.07 24.52
N LEU A 271 18.75 -12.83 24.08
CA LEU A 271 19.17 -11.64 24.83
C LEU A 271 17.98 -11.01 25.57
N PRO A 272 18.21 -10.40 26.76
CA PRO A 272 17.14 -9.72 27.48
C PRO A 272 16.59 -8.56 26.64
N SER A 273 15.26 -8.41 26.65
CA SER A 273 14.60 -7.24 26.05
C SER A 273 14.90 -6.02 26.92
N ARG A 274 15.43 -4.97 26.31
CA ARG A 274 15.48 -3.64 26.94
C ARG A 274 14.25 -2.86 26.49
N ALA A 275 13.55 -2.28 27.45
CA ALA A 275 12.50 -1.31 27.11
C ALA A 275 13.14 -0.16 26.31
N PRO A 276 12.53 0.26 25.21
CA PRO A 276 13.03 1.42 24.47
C PRO A 276 13.08 2.64 25.41
N PRO A 277 14.13 3.46 25.36
CA PRO A 277 14.19 4.69 26.13
C PRO A 277 13.04 5.61 25.69
N ALA A 278 12.43 6.32 26.63
CA ALA A 278 11.47 7.36 26.32
C ALA A 278 12.21 8.54 25.64
N GLY A 279 11.63 9.11 24.58
CA GLY A 279 12.14 10.32 23.94
C GLY A 279 13.20 10.07 22.86
N GLY A 280 12.96 9.12 21.98
CA GLY A 280 13.81 8.84 20.82
C GLY A 280 13.79 9.94 19.74
N ALA A 281 14.80 9.94 18.86
CA ALA A 281 14.84 10.82 17.71
C ALA A 281 13.83 10.33 16.64
N PRO A 282 12.96 11.21 16.11
CA PRO A 282 11.98 10.81 15.13
C PRO A 282 12.64 10.37 13.81
N PHE A 283 11.96 9.47 13.10
CA PHE A 283 12.35 9.10 11.74
C PHE A 283 12.31 10.34 10.84
N PRO A 284 13.43 10.70 10.16
CA PRO A 284 13.44 11.89 9.33
C PRO A 284 12.56 11.70 8.08
N PRO A 285 11.87 12.77 7.59
CA PRO A 285 11.12 12.69 6.37
C PRO A 285 12.00 12.22 5.20
N PRO A 286 11.63 11.12 4.50
CA PRO A 286 12.34 10.73 3.30
C PRO A 286 12.11 11.77 2.20
N PRO A 287 13.05 11.91 1.25
CA PRO A 287 12.84 12.76 0.09
C PRO A 287 11.61 12.27 -0.70
N THR A 288 10.79 13.22 -1.15
CA THR A 288 9.52 12.97 -1.85
C THR A 288 9.38 13.85 -3.08
N PHE A 289 8.58 13.42 -4.05
CA PHE A 289 8.11 14.25 -5.17
C PHE A 289 6.75 14.91 -4.88
N ALA A 290 6.29 14.90 -3.65
CA ALA A 290 5.11 15.62 -3.20
C ALA A 290 5.50 16.97 -2.55
N PRO A 291 4.57 17.92 -2.39
CA PRO A 291 4.84 19.19 -1.70
C PRO A 291 5.30 19.00 -0.26
N GLU A 292 4.81 17.97 0.39
CA GLU A 292 5.16 17.58 1.75
C GLU A 292 5.12 16.06 1.93
N SER A 293 5.86 15.54 2.90
CA SER A 293 5.85 14.11 3.22
C SER A 293 4.61 13.74 4.02
N ILE A 294 3.92 12.69 3.59
CA ILE A 294 2.86 12.04 4.35
C ILE A 294 3.48 10.90 5.14
N LEU A 295 3.25 10.84 6.45
CA LEU A 295 3.70 9.72 7.27
C LEU A 295 2.55 8.74 7.54
N TRP A 296 2.75 7.48 7.16
CA TRP A 296 1.87 6.38 7.57
C TRP A 296 2.32 5.85 8.91
N THR A 297 1.53 6.13 9.94
CA THR A 297 1.79 5.71 11.33
C THR A 297 0.55 5.07 11.94
N ARG A 298 0.59 4.67 13.20
CA ARG A 298 -0.53 4.01 13.90
C ARG A 298 -0.73 4.58 15.29
N LEU A 299 -1.99 4.52 15.73
CA LEU A 299 -2.37 4.79 17.12
C LEU A 299 -2.35 3.52 17.97
N SER A 300 -2.53 2.34 17.36
CA SER A 300 -2.67 1.10 18.12
C SER A 300 -1.72 0.00 17.65
N LYS A 301 -1.35 -0.88 18.59
CA LYS A 301 -0.62 -2.11 18.28
C LYS A 301 -1.50 -3.13 17.54
N ARG A 302 -2.80 -3.14 17.82
CA ARG A 302 -3.76 -4.14 17.34
C ARG A 302 -4.34 -3.86 15.98
N ARG A 303 -4.12 -2.70 15.38
CA ARG A 303 -4.56 -2.27 14.06
C ARG A 303 -6.07 -2.11 13.86
N CYS A 304 -6.92 -3.04 14.34
CA CYS A 304 -8.37 -3.00 14.17
C CYS A 304 -9.04 -3.31 15.50
N TYR A 305 -9.89 -2.39 15.98
CA TYR A 305 -10.62 -2.61 17.22
C TYR A 305 -11.73 -3.66 17.08
N TRP A 306 -12.28 -3.84 15.87
CA TRP A 306 -13.36 -4.80 15.60
C TRP A 306 -12.86 -6.23 15.51
N SER A 307 -11.86 -6.49 14.67
CA SER A 307 -11.14 -7.76 14.52
C SER A 307 -12.01 -9.04 14.42
N ARG A 308 -13.18 -8.96 13.77
CA ARG A 308 -14.12 -10.10 13.67
C ARG A 308 -14.47 -10.49 12.23
N CYS A 309 -14.29 -9.59 11.26
CA CYS A 309 -14.75 -9.83 9.89
C CYS A 309 -14.19 -11.13 9.32
N THR A 310 -15.04 -12.00 8.78
CA THR A 310 -14.67 -13.33 8.32
C THR A 310 -13.71 -13.34 7.12
N PHE A 311 -13.75 -12.29 6.31
CA PHE A 311 -12.92 -12.14 5.10
C PHE A 311 -11.57 -11.45 5.35
N CYS A 312 -11.36 -10.85 6.54
CA CYS A 312 -10.23 -9.96 6.77
C CYS A 312 -9.00 -10.69 7.31
N SER A 313 -7.86 -10.53 6.64
CA SER A 313 -6.58 -11.10 7.07
C SER A 313 -6.03 -10.49 8.38
N GLN A 314 -6.57 -9.34 8.81
CA GLN A 314 -6.16 -8.70 10.06
C GLN A 314 -6.72 -9.41 11.30
N ASN A 315 -7.81 -10.16 11.15
CA ASN A 315 -8.43 -10.92 12.24
C ASN A 315 -7.64 -12.13 12.73
N ALA A 316 -6.81 -12.68 11.85
CA ALA A 316 -6.06 -13.91 12.13
C ALA A 316 -5.09 -13.78 13.32
N LYS A 317 -4.90 -12.59 13.87
CA LYS A 317 -3.81 -12.25 14.79
C LYS A 317 -4.25 -11.94 16.21
N PHE A 318 -5.56 -11.74 16.46
CA PHE A 318 -6.06 -11.29 17.75
C PHE A 318 -7.29 -12.07 18.18
N ASP A 319 -7.28 -12.58 19.41
CA ASP A 319 -8.32 -13.46 19.94
C ASP A 319 -9.64 -12.74 20.29
N ALA A 320 -9.65 -11.42 20.43
CA ALA A 320 -10.85 -10.65 20.77
C ALA A 320 -10.78 -9.20 20.30
N PRO A 321 -11.93 -8.59 19.95
CA PRO A 321 -12.04 -7.17 19.68
C PRO A 321 -11.58 -6.33 20.88
N GLN A 322 -10.73 -5.34 20.63
CA GLN A 322 -10.26 -4.44 21.69
C GLN A 322 -9.85 -3.09 21.10
N ALA A 323 -10.45 -2.02 21.61
CA ALA A 323 -9.99 -0.67 21.35
C ALA A 323 -8.62 -0.44 22.01
N PRO A 324 -7.77 0.43 21.43
CA PRO A 324 -6.50 0.80 22.05
C PRO A 324 -6.73 1.44 23.42
N ALA A 325 -5.80 1.18 24.35
CA ALA A 325 -5.84 1.82 25.65
C ALA A 325 -5.61 3.34 25.51
N HIS A 326 -6.16 4.12 26.41
CA HIS A 326 -5.96 5.58 26.44
C HIS A 326 -4.46 5.96 26.44
N SER A 327 -3.66 5.29 27.26
CA SER A 327 -2.21 5.50 27.34
C SER A 327 -1.50 5.17 26.03
N GLU A 328 -1.97 4.21 25.25
CA GLU A 328 -1.42 3.84 23.96
C GLU A 328 -1.65 4.96 22.92
N ILE A 329 -2.86 5.53 22.88
CA ILE A 329 -3.19 6.66 22.01
C ILE A 329 -2.33 7.88 22.38
N LEU A 330 -2.17 8.18 23.69
CA LEU A 330 -1.34 9.30 24.13
C LEU A 330 0.12 9.13 23.75
N ALA A 331 0.69 7.94 23.93
CA ALA A 331 2.08 7.64 23.53
C ALA A 331 2.28 7.77 22.01
N SER A 332 1.30 7.32 21.22
CA SER A 332 1.33 7.50 19.76
C SER A 332 1.23 8.96 19.37
N LEU A 333 0.43 9.75 20.07
CA LEU A 333 0.33 11.19 19.85
C LEU A 333 1.62 11.94 20.22
N ASP A 334 2.34 11.51 21.27
CA ASP A 334 3.66 12.06 21.61
C ASP A 334 4.64 11.84 20.45
N ARG A 335 4.63 10.66 19.83
CA ARG A 335 5.43 10.38 18.63
C ARG A 335 5.01 11.22 17.42
N ILE A 336 3.71 11.34 17.16
CA ILE A 336 3.18 12.19 16.09
C ILE A 336 3.62 13.64 16.29
N THR A 337 3.63 14.12 17.54
CA THR A 337 4.14 15.46 17.88
C THR A 337 5.61 15.60 17.49
N ALA A 338 6.46 14.64 17.87
CA ALA A 338 7.87 14.65 17.52
C ALA A 338 8.10 14.57 16.00
N TYR A 339 7.29 13.80 15.28
CA TYR A 339 7.32 13.76 13.82
C TYR A 339 6.90 15.09 13.19
N ALA A 340 5.87 15.74 13.71
CA ALA A 340 5.44 17.05 13.23
C ALA A 340 6.56 18.10 13.42
N GLU A 341 7.26 18.08 14.55
CA GLU A 341 8.43 18.91 14.82
C GLU A 341 9.61 18.59 13.88
N ALA A 342 9.74 17.33 13.44
CA ALA A 342 10.74 16.91 12.46
C ALA A 342 10.40 17.27 11.00
N GLY A 343 9.21 17.85 10.74
CA GLY A 343 8.82 18.37 9.44
C GLY A 343 7.76 17.59 8.69
N TYR A 344 7.09 16.60 9.32
CA TYR A 344 5.92 15.97 8.72
C TYR A 344 4.68 16.84 8.94
N GLY A 345 3.99 17.23 7.84
CA GLY A 345 2.75 18.00 7.92
C GLY A 345 1.48 17.17 7.88
N GLN A 346 1.57 15.93 7.39
CA GLN A 346 0.42 15.05 7.14
C GLN A 346 0.65 13.64 7.69
N PHE A 347 -0.41 13.08 8.27
CA PHE A 347 -0.40 11.75 8.88
C PHE A 347 -1.54 10.89 8.37
N MET A 348 -1.22 9.69 7.91
CA MET A 348 -2.20 8.63 7.63
C MET A 348 -2.16 7.63 8.78
N LEU A 349 -3.24 7.58 9.56
CA LEU A 349 -3.38 6.56 10.60
C LEU A 349 -3.71 5.23 9.93
N SER A 350 -2.71 4.37 9.85
CA SER A 350 -2.77 3.08 9.15
C SER A 350 -3.37 1.95 10.02
N ASP A 351 -4.04 2.30 11.12
CA ASP A 351 -4.93 1.37 11.81
C ASP A 351 -6.05 0.94 10.85
N GLU A 352 -6.34 -0.34 10.79
CA GLU A 352 -7.34 -0.87 9.85
C GLU A 352 -8.76 -0.43 10.19
N ALA A 353 -9.04 -0.18 11.46
CA ALA A 353 -10.21 0.54 11.92
C ALA A 353 -10.00 1.09 13.34
N LEU A 354 -10.24 2.38 13.51
CA LEU A 354 -10.31 3.06 14.80
C LEU A 354 -11.76 3.19 15.26
N SER A 355 -12.02 2.99 16.54
CA SER A 355 -13.35 3.18 17.11
C SER A 355 -13.71 4.68 17.22
N PRO A 356 -15.02 5.04 17.22
CA PRO A 356 -15.44 6.42 17.46
C PRO A 356 -14.88 7.03 18.74
N SER A 357 -14.77 6.23 19.81
CA SER A 357 -14.20 6.69 21.09
C SER A 357 -12.71 6.99 20.99
N SER A 358 -11.95 6.15 20.26
CA SER A 358 -10.52 6.38 20.00
C SER A 358 -10.30 7.63 19.16
N LEU A 359 -11.12 7.83 18.12
CA LEU A 359 -11.08 9.03 17.27
C LEU A 359 -11.40 10.29 18.06
N ASN A 360 -12.44 10.25 18.88
CA ASN A 360 -12.81 11.37 19.75
C ASN A 360 -11.70 11.74 20.75
N LEU A 361 -11.08 10.75 21.37
CA LEU A 361 -9.95 10.98 22.27
C LEU A 361 -8.78 11.62 21.55
N PHE A 362 -8.41 11.07 20.39
CA PHE A 362 -7.29 11.57 19.59
C PHE A 362 -7.51 13.02 19.15
N ALA A 363 -8.70 13.35 18.63
CA ALA A 363 -9.07 14.68 18.20
C ALA A 363 -9.03 15.71 19.36
N ASN A 364 -9.63 15.34 20.50
CA ASN A 364 -9.62 16.19 21.69
C ASN A 364 -8.20 16.49 22.18
N GLU A 365 -7.32 15.49 22.16
CA GLU A 365 -5.93 15.66 22.59
C GLU A 365 -5.10 16.52 21.62
N ILE A 366 -5.33 16.39 20.29
CA ILE A 366 -4.73 17.29 19.28
C ILE A 366 -5.11 18.73 19.58
N THR A 367 -6.41 19.00 19.76
CA THR A 367 -6.94 20.33 20.06
C THR A 367 -6.39 20.86 21.39
N ARG A 368 -6.39 20.05 22.46
CA ARG A 368 -5.86 20.41 23.77
C ARG A 368 -4.38 20.79 23.74
N ARG A 369 -3.59 20.08 22.90
CA ARG A 369 -2.13 20.34 22.74
C ARG A 369 -1.85 21.49 21.78
N GLY A 370 -2.83 22.01 21.05
CA GLY A 370 -2.66 23.04 20.04
C GLY A 370 -1.85 22.55 18.82
N LEU A 371 -1.85 21.25 18.54
CA LEU A 371 -1.13 20.68 17.40
C LEU A 371 -1.81 21.07 16.09
N ARG A 372 -1.02 21.52 15.13
CA ARG A 372 -1.49 21.87 13.79
C ARG A 372 -0.99 20.83 12.79
N ILE A 373 -1.72 19.73 12.71
CA ILE A 373 -1.44 18.63 11.78
C ILE A 373 -2.66 18.35 10.92
N LYS A 374 -2.44 17.77 9.75
CA LYS A 374 -3.49 17.17 8.91
C LYS A 374 -3.42 15.67 9.04
N TRP A 375 -4.56 15.02 9.20
CA TRP A 375 -4.57 13.58 9.38
C TRP A 375 -5.79 12.91 8.76
N ALA A 376 -5.62 11.66 8.37
CA ALA A 376 -6.69 10.81 7.86
C ALA A 376 -6.65 9.45 8.56
N CYS A 377 -7.76 8.74 8.56
CA CYS A 377 -7.87 7.45 9.23
C CYS A 377 -8.83 6.51 8.53
N ARG A 378 -8.88 5.27 9.05
CA ARG A 378 -9.90 4.27 8.70
C ARG A 378 -10.80 4.01 9.90
N SER A 379 -12.07 3.79 9.65
CA SER A 379 -13.05 3.41 10.68
C SER A 379 -14.10 2.44 10.14
N LYS A 380 -14.77 1.76 11.05
CA LYS A 380 -15.99 1.01 10.75
C LYS A 380 -17.17 1.89 11.12
N MET A 381 -18.15 2.04 10.22
CA MET A 381 -19.34 2.85 10.51
C MET A 381 -20.11 2.29 11.71
N GLU A 382 -20.43 3.16 12.64
CA GLU A 382 -21.22 2.87 13.86
C GLU A 382 -22.15 4.03 14.19
N ARG A 383 -23.18 3.78 14.99
CA ARG A 383 -24.13 4.82 15.47
C ARG A 383 -23.44 5.96 16.23
N ALA A 384 -22.29 5.69 16.83
CA ALA A 384 -21.52 6.68 17.57
C ALA A 384 -20.77 7.70 16.66
N HIS A 385 -20.82 7.52 15.33
CA HIS A 385 -20.39 8.53 14.37
C HIS A 385 -21.48 9.60 14.24
N THR A 386 -21.51 10.51 15.19
CA THR A 386 -22.49 11.60 15.27
C THR A 386 -21.98 12.86 14.58
N PRO A 387 -22.86 13.82 14.21
CA PRO A 387 -22.44 15.13 13.69
C PRO A 387 -21.39 15.80 14.58
N ASP A 388 -21.63 15.86 15.91
CA ASP A 388 -20.70 16.46 16.87
C ASP A 388 -19.31 15.79 16.86
N LEU A 389 -19.23 14.48 16.60
CA LEU A 389 -17.95 13.80 16.45
C LEU A 389 -17.24 14.26 15.16
N PHE A 390 -17.95 14.32 14.04
CA PHE A 390 -17.37 14.75 12.76
C PHE A 390 -16.87 16.20 12.83
N ASP A 391 -17.62 17.11 13.47
CA ASP A 391 -17.17 18.49 13.67
C ASP A 391 -15.85 18.54 14.46
N ARG A 392 -15.75 17.80 15.57
CA ARG A 392 -14.50 17.72 16.36
C ARG A 392 -13.34 17.11 15.59
N LEU A 393 -13.60 16.09 14.75
CA LEU A 393 -12.56 15.50 13.91
C LEU A 393 -12.05 16.53 12.90
N ALA A 394 -12.94 17.26 12.22
CA ALA A 394 -12.58 18.32 11.28
C ALA A 394 -11.78 19.44 11.97
N GLU A 395 -12.23 19.92 13.13
CA GLU A 395 -11.55 20.95 13.92
C GLU A 395 -10.13 20.54 14.35
N SER A 396 -9.91 19.24 14.59
CA SER A 396 -8.59 18.69 14.94
C SER A 396 -7.64 18.49 13.75
N GLY A 397 -8.08 18.82 12.52
CA GLY A 397 -7.31 18.66 11.29
C GLY A 397 -7.51 17.32 10.59
N CYS A 398 -8.51 16.53 10.96
CA CYS A 398 -8.94 15.41 10.14
C CYS A 398 -9.45 15.92 8.80
N PHE A 399 -8.97 15.32 7.70
CA PHE A 399 -9.41 15.74 6.37
C PHE A 399 -10.14 14.63 5.60
N GLU A 400 -9.94 13.37 5.98
CA GLU A 400 -10.55 12.21 5.33
C GLU A 400 -10.76 11.06 6.31
N ILE A 401 -11.89 10.39 6.19
CA ILE A 401 -12.14 9.12 6.87
C ILE A 401 -12.51 8.07 5.83
N LEU A 402 -11.81 6.94 5.87
CA LEU A 402 -12.12 5.78 5.05
C LEU A 402 -13.03 4.84 5.84
N PHE A 403 -14.21 4.54 5.27
CA PHE A 403 -15.16 3.59 5.83
C PHE A 403 -15.28 2.33 4.99
N GLY A 404 -15.02 1.19 5.59
CA GLY A 404 -15.40 -0.10 5.03
C GLY A 404 -16.89 -0.33 5.25
N ILE A 405 -17.72 0.01 4.26
CA ILE A 405 -19.16 -0.28 4.27
C ILE A 405 -19.42 -1.70 3.77
N GLU A 406 -18.66 -2.14 2.79
CA GLU A 406 -18.65 -3.41 2.07
C GLU A 406 -19.97 -3.65 1.30
N THR A 407 -21.11 -3.68 2.00
CA THR A 407 -22.45 -3.87 1.43
C THR A 407 -23.50 -3.28 2.38
N ILE A 408 -24.72 -3.03 1.88
CA ILE A 408 -25.86 -2.70 2.72
C ILE A 408 -26.77 -3.91 2.99
N SER A 409 -26.46 -5.09 2.44
CA SER A 409 -27.19 -6.31 2.73
C SER A 409 -26.92 -6.78 4.16
N GLU A 410 -27.93 -6.71 5.04
CA GLU A 410 -27.80 -7.19 6.42
C GLU A 410 -27.41 -8.68 6.47
N ARG A 411 -27.91 -9.47 5.53
CA ARG A 411 -27.58 -10.89 5.40
C ARG A 411 -26.09 -11.11 5.12
N ILE A 412 -25.53 -10.35 4.17
CA ILE A 412 -24.12 -10.46 3.82
C ILE A 412 -23.24 -9.89 4.94
N LEU A 413 -23.62 -8.76 5.55
CA LEU A 413 -22.92 -8.22 6.72
C LEU A 413 -22.89 -9.21 7.88
N ALA A 414 -23.95 -10.00 8.08
CA ALA A 414 -23.99 -11.07 9.08
C ALA A 414 -22.99 -12.19 8.74
N LEU A 415 -22.92 -12.63 7.46
CA LEU A 415 -21.94 -13.61 7.01
C LEU A 415 -20.49 -13.10 7.12
N MET A 416 -20.31 -11.80 6.90
CA MET A 416 -19.02 -11.12 7.06
C MET A 416 -18.63 -10.90 8.53
N ASP A 417 -19.50 -11.16 9.51
CA ASP A 417 -19.36 -10.76 10.92
C ASP A 417 -19.01 -9.27 11.09
N LYS A 418 -19.68 -8.43 10.29
CA LYS A 418 -19.46 -6.97 10.24
C LYS A 418 -20.69 -6.15 10.64
N THR A 419 -21.72 -6.78 11.14
CA THR A 419 -22.93 -6.11 11.60
C THR A 419 -22.65 -5.14 12.75
N THR A 420 -23.37 -4.02 12.77
CA THR A 420 -23.41 -3.10 13.90
C THR A 420 -24.86 -2.99 14.37
N GLU A 421 -25.10 -3.27 15.64
CA GLU A 421 -26.45 -3.21 16.21
C GLU A 421 -27.08 -1.83 16.02
N GLY A 422 -28.28 -1.81 15.47
CA GLY A 422 -29.06 -0.60 15.21
C GLY A 422 -28.48 0.35 14.14
N LEU A 423 -27.53 -0.10 13.31
CA LEU A 423 -27.07 0.64 12.14
C LEU A 423 -27.77 0.10 10.89
N ASP A 424 -28.63 0.91 10.32
CA ASP A 424 -29.31 0.65 9.06
C ASP A 424 -28.85 1.60 7.95
N ALA A 425 -29.35 1.40 6.74
CA ALA A 425 -29.02 2.24 5.60
C ALA A 425 -29.35 3.74 5.81
N MET A 426 -30.42 4.04 6.59
CA MET A 426 -30.79 5.44 6.86
C MET A 426 -29.78 6.12 7.80
N ASN A 427 -29.30 5.42 8.80
CA ASN A 427 -28.24 5.91 9.69
C ASN A 427 -26.93 6.13 8.93
N VAL A 428 -26.55 5.23 8.02
CA VAL A 428 -25.39 5.40 7.14
C VAL A 428 -25.52 6.64 6.27
N ALA A 429 -26.70 6.85 5.65
CA ALA A 429 -26.96 8.03 4.82
C ALA A 429 -26.91 9.33 5.63
N ALA A 430 -27.41 9.31 6.88
CA ALA A 430 -27.35 10.47 7.77
C ALA A 430 -25.91 10.80 8.18
N ALA A 431 -25.10 9.77 8.48
CA ALA A 431 -23.68 9.94 8.80
C ALA A 431 -22.89 10.53 7.62
N PHE A 432 -23.14 10.10 6.40
CA PHE A 432 -22.47 10.65 5.21
C PHE A 432 -22.81 12.13 4.99
N ARG A 433 -24.08 12.51 5.17
CA ARG A 433 -24.46 13.94 5.13
C ARG A 433 -23.75 14.76 6.20
N ALA A 434 -23.72 14.26 7.43
CA ALA A 434 -23.04 14.94 8.53
C ALA A 434 -21.53 15.10 8.29
N MET A 435 -20.89 14.11 7.67
CA MET A 435 -19.48 14.25 7.26
C MET A 435 -19.29 15.32 6.18
N ALA A 436 -20.17 15.35 5.18
CA ALA A 436 -20.13 16.37 4.13
C ALA A 436 -20.34 17.77 4.70
N ASP A 437 -21.29 17.93 5.63
CA ASP A 437 -21.57 19.19 6.33
C ASP A 437 -20.36 19.65 7.17
N ALA A 438 -19.64 18.73 7.79
CA ALA A 438 -18.41 19.00 8.54
C ALA A 438 -17.18 19.27 7.62
N GLY A 439 -17.32 19.16 6.30
CA GLY A 439 -16.22 19.36 5.34
C GLY A 439 -15.20 18.22 5.32
N LEU A 440 -15.53 17.04 5.85
CA LEU A 440 -14.64 15.87 5.85
C LEU A 440 -14.70 15.14 4.50
N GLY A 441 -13.54 14.75 3.98
CA GLY A 441 -13.42 13.82 2.87
C GLY A 441 -13.88 12.42 3.29
N MET A 442 -14.53 11.71 2.36
CA MET A 442 -14.99 10.33 2.56
C MET A 442 -14.35 9.41 1.53
N HIS A 443 -13.83 8.28 2.00
CA HIS A 443 -13.52 7.17 1.10
C HIS A 443 -14.31 5.94 1.53
N ILE A 444 -15.13 5.41 0.62
CA ILE A 444 -16.02 4.28 0.91
C ILE A 444 -15.50 3.04 0.20
N THR A 445 -15.20 1.98 0.95
CA THR A 445 -14.87 0.68 0.34
C THR A 445 -16.09 -0.23 0.34
N LEU A 446 -16.27 -0.90 -0.80
CA LEU A 446 -17.31 -1.89 -1.06
C LEU A 446 -16.64 -3.20 -1.47
N ILE A 447 -17.28 -4.33 -1.15
CA ILE A 447 -16.87 -5.66 -1.59
C ILE A 447 -18.05 -6.30 -2.31
N ALA A 448 -17.85 -6.70 -3.56
CA ALA A 448 -18.80 -7.48 -4.32
C ALA A 448 -18.29 -8.91 -4.53
N GLY A 449 -19.22 -9.87 -4.61
CA GLY A 449 -18.90 -11.28 -4.82
C GLY A 449 -18.44 -12.01 -3.54
N PHE A 450 -18.87 -11.52 -2.36
CA PHE A 450 -18.72 -12.33 -1.16
C PHE A 450 -19.50 -13.65 -1.32
N PRO A 451 -18.97 -14.82 -0.91
CA PRO A 451 -19.63 -16.09 -1.10
C PRO A 451 -21.10 -16.09 -0.66
N GLY A 452 -21.99 -16.38 -1.61
CA GLY A 452 -23.43 -16.36 -1.42
C GLY A 452 -24.09 -14.99 -1.60
N GLU A 453 -23.37 -13.92 -1.94
CA GLU A 453 -23.98 -12.63 -2.30
C GLU A 453 -24.64 -12.72 -3.68
N THR A 454 -25.81 -12.11 -3.81
CA THR A 454 -26.57 -12.09 -5.07
C THR A 454 -26.32 -10.81 -5.86
N LEU A 455 -26.46 -10.88 -7.18
CA LEU A 455 -26.40 -9.71 -8.07
C LEU A 455 -27.39 -8.62 -7.64
N GLN A 456 -28.57 -9.01 -7.13
CA GLN A 456 -29.57 -8.07 -6.64
C GLN A 456 -29.06 -7.29 -5.40
N GLU A 457 -28.39 -7.94 -4.46
CA GLU A 457 -27.82 -7.29 -3.26
C GLU A 457 -26.72 -6.31 -3.63
N VAL A 458 -25.83 -6.69 -4.56
CA VAL A 458 -24.80 -5.77 -5.07
C VAL A 458 -25.44 -4.56 -5.73
N ARG A 459 -26.43 -4.73 -6.60
CA ARG A 459 -27.14 -3.61 -7.24
C ARG A 459 -27.88 -2.72 -6.24
N GLN A 460 -28.45 -3.30 -5.19
CA GLN A 460 -29.08 -2.51 -4.10
C GLN A 460 -28.03 -1.67 -3.35
N THR A 461 -26.87 -2.25 -3.07
CA THR A 461 -25.73 -1.53 -2.45
C THR A 461 -25.26 -0.39 -3.34
N VAL A 462 -25.01 -0.65 -4.61
CA VAL A 462 -24.55 0.36 -5.58
C VAL A 462 -25.57 1.48 -5.73
N ALA A 463 -26.86 1.14 -5.89
CA ALA A 463 -27.93 2.14 -6.00
C ALA A 463 -28.09 2.98 -4.72
N PHE A 464 -27.91 2.38 -3.55
CA PHE A 464 -27.94 3.10 -2.27
C PHE A 464 -26.76 4.08 -2.17
N ILE A 465 -25.54 3.60 -2.40
CA ILE A 465 -24.31 4.41 -2.33
C ILE A 465 -24.38 5.54 -3.36
N GLY A 466 -24.75 5.26 -4.62
CA GLY A 466 -24.87 6.27 -5.66
C GLY A 466 -25.84 7.40 -5.29
N ARG A 467 -27.03 7.06 -4.78
CA ARG A 467 -28.00 8.07 -4.33
C ARG A 467 -27.53 8.85 -3.11
N THR A 468 -26.86 8.18 -2.18
CA THR A 468 -26.48 8.79 -0.90
C THR A 468 -25.27 9.70 -1.05
N LEU A 469 -24.27 9.26 -1.81
CA LEU A 469 -23.05 10.02 -2.03
C LEU A 469 -23.15 11.02 -3.18
N GLY A 470 -24.10 10.86 -4.10
CA GLY A 470 -24.26 11.75 -5.25
C GLY A 470 -24.48 13.23 -4.90
N ALA A 471 -24.87 13.52 -3.66
CA ALA A 471 -24.98 14.88 -3.13
C ALA A 471 -23.73 15.35 -2.34
N CYS A 472 -22.71 14.51 -2.19
CA CYS A 472 -21.51 14.82 -1.41
C CYS A 472 -20.34 15.13 -2.35
N GLU A 473 -19.77 16.34 -2.28
CA GLU A 473 -18.74 16.79 -3.22
C GLU A 473 -17.33 16.22 -2.93
N ASN A 474 -17.11 15.65 -1.75
CA ASN A 474 -15.80 15.24 -1.23
C ASN A 474 -15.76 13.76 -0.85
N ALA A 475 -16.45 12.91 -1.61
CA ALA A 475 -16.42 11.47 -1.41
C ALA A 475 -15.80 10.74 -2.60
N THR A 476 -15.12 9.66 -2.32
CA THR A 476 -14.57 8.69 -3.28
C THR A 476 -15.00 7.29 -2.87
N PHE A 477 -14.86 6.32 -3.76
CA PHE A 477 -15.19 4.94 -3.45
C PHE A 477 -14.17 3.98 -4.08
N ALA A 478 -14.14 2.75 -3.57
CA ALA A 478 -13.51 1.60 -4.21
C ALA A 478 -14.47 0.42 -4.18
N LEU A 479 -14.80 -0.13 -5.34
CA LEU A 479 -15.60 -1.35 -5.47
C LEU A 479 -14.65 -2.53 -5.70
N ASN A 480 -14.32 -3.23 -4.62
CA ASN A 480 -13.43 -4.39 -4.64
C ASN A 480 -14.20 -5.67 -4.96
N GLN A 481 -13.53 -6.63 -5.59
CA GLN A 481 -14.01 -8.01 -5.65
C GLN A 481 -13.51 -8.78 -4.44
N PHE A 482 -14.34 -9.70 -3.93
CA PHE A 482 -13.94 -10.59 -2.84
C PHE A 482 -12.70 -11.39 -3.21
N GLN A 483 -11.75 -11.45 -2.30
CA GLN A 483 -10.55 -12.27 -2.41
C GLN A 483 -10.40 -13.17 -1.17
N LEU A 484 -10.10 -14.44 -1.41
CA LEU A 484 -9.90 -15.41 -0.33
C LEU A 484 -8.43 -15.44 0.08
N PHE A 485 -8.15 -15.27 1.37
CA PHE A 485 -6.81 -15.40 1.95
C PHE A 485 -6.75 -16.53 2.97
N ALA A 486 -5.64 -17.27 3.00
CA ALA A 486 -5.46 -18.47 3.84
C ALA A 486 -5.58 -18.22 5.34
N ASP A 487 -5.19 -17.03 5.80
CA ASP A 487 -5.14 -16.66 7.20
C ASP A 487 -6.43 -15.99 7.72
N THR A 488 -7.46 -15.90 6.88
CA THR A 488 -8.79 -15.38 7.26
C THR A 488 -9.67 -16.47 7.89
N PRO A 489 -10.71 -16.13 8.68
CA PRO A 489 -11.68 -17.11 9.16
C PRO A 489 -12.31 -17.92 8.03
N ILE A 490 -12.75 -17.27 6.94
CA ILE A 490 -13.31 -17.96 5.76
C ILE A 490 -12.26 -18.85 5.05
N GLY A 491 -10.99 -18.46 5.02
CA GLY A 491 -9.90 -19.25 4.45
C GLY A 491 -9.56 -20.50 5.26
N ARG A 492 -9.81 -20.47 6.58
CA ARG A 492 -9.60 -21.61 7.49
C ARG A 492 -10.76 -22.59 7.49
N MET A 493 -11.98 -22.13 7.24
CA MET A 493 -13.21 -22.92 7.23
C MET A 493 -14.01 -22.71 5.94
N PRO A 494 -13.39 -22.91 4.76
CA PRO A 494 -14.01 -22.53 3.49
C PRO A 494 -15.33 -23.26 3.22
N GLY A 495 -15.49 -24.51 3.68
CA GLY A 495 -16.70 -25.28 3.52
C GLY A 495 -17.93 -24.66 4.19
N GLU A 496 -17.78 -23.91 5.29
CA GLU A 496 -18.89 -23.22 5.96
C GLU A 496 -19.48 -22.09 5.12
N PHE A 497 -18.70 -21.59 4.15
CA PHE A 497 -19.09 -20.53 3.22
C PHE A 497 -19.36 -21.06 1.80
N GLY A 498 -19.51 -22.37 1.64
CA GLY A 498 -19.77 -22.98 0.34
C GLY A 498 -18.57 -22.96 -0.62
N LEU A 499 -17.35 -22.86 -0.08
CA LEU A 499 -16.12 -22.90 -0.87
C LEU A 499 -15.51 -24.30 -0.85
N SER A 500 -15.03 -24.75 -1.98
CA SER A 500 -14.37 -26.04 -2.18
C SER A 500 -13.14 -25.89 -3.07
N GLU A 501 -12.37 -26.96 -3.22
CA GLU A 501 -11.16 -27.00 -4.06
C GLU A 501 -10.26 -25.76 -3.86
N VAL A 502 -10.06 -25.39 -2.61
CA VAL A 502 -9.25 -24.21 -2.28
C VAL A 502 -7.81 -24.46 -2.73
N GLY A 503 -7.34 -23.62 -3.62
CA GLY A 503 -5.99 -23.69 -4.17
C GLY A 503 -4.95 -23.40 -3.09
N LYS A 504 -3.83 -24.14 -3.11
CA LYS A 504 -2.71 -23.84 -2.22
C LYS A 504 -2.12 -22.49 -2.64
N PRO A 505 -1.86 -21.59 -1.68
CA PRO A 505 -1.10 -20.40 -1.97
C PRO A 505 0.29 -20.82 -2.48
N GLY A 506 0.93 -19.92 -3.21
CA GLY A 506 2.38 -19.98 -3.35
C GLY A 506 3.05 -19.92 -1.97
N ASP A 507 4.35 -19.94 -1.90
CA ASP A 507 5.05 -19.76 -0.62
C ASP A 507 5.20 -18.29 -0.20
N ILE A 508 4.67 -17.37 -1.02
CA ILE A 508 4.46 -15.96 -0.68
C ILE A 508 2.94 -15.73 -0.59
N CYS A 509 2.51 -15.02 0.45
CA CYS A 509 1.11 -14.76 0.71
C CYS A 509 0.43 -14.04 -0.47
N GLY A 510 -0.71 -14.55 -0.87
CA GLY A 510 -1.56 -13.99 -1.92
C GLY A 510 -2.97 -14.58 -1.84
N PRO A 511 -3.91 -14.12 -2.67
CA PRO A 511 -5.24 -14.67 -2.71
C PRO A 511 -5.23 -16.14 -3.16
N LEU A 512 -6.10 -16.95 -2.53
CA LEU A 512 -6.30 -18.35 -2.87
C LEU A 512 -7.28 -18.48 -4.03
N SER A 513 -7.06 -19.48 -4.88
CA SER A 513 -8.10 -19.96 -5.79
C SER A 513 -9.10 -20.85 -5.05
N TYR A 514 -10.35 -20.83 -5.46
CA TYR A 514 -11.42 -21.65 -4.90
C TYR A 514 -12.49 -21.93 -5.95
N LYS A 515 -13.33 -22.92 -5.68
CA LYS A 515 -14.60 -23.14 -6.39
C LYS A 515 -15.75 -22.92 -5.44
N LEU A 516 -16.80 -22.30 -5.94
CA LEU A 516 -18.07 -22.21 -5.22
C LEU A 516 -18.85 -23.53 -5.31
N ALA A 517 -19.62 -23.81 -4.28
CA ALA A 517 -20.60 -24.88 -4.33
C ALA A 517 -21.58 -24.65 -5.51
N PRO A 518 -22.06 -25.70 -6.20
CA PRO A 518 -22.90 -25.52 -7.39
C PRO A 518 -24.12 -24.62 -7.20
N ALA A 519 -24.70 -24.61 -6.01
CA ALA A 519 -25.84 -23.75 -5.67
C ALA A 519 -25.50 -22.23 -5.67
N LEU A 520 -24.23 -21.86 -5.58
CA LEU A 520 -23.76 -20.46 -5.56
C LEU A 520 -23.06 -20.05 -6.85
N ALA A 521 -22.59 -21.02 -7.66
CA ALA A 521 -21.75 -20.76 -8.82
C ALA A 521 -22.46 -19.97 -9.93
N ASP A 522 -23.70 -20.33 -10.24
CA ASP A 522 -24.48 -19.66 -11.30
C ASP A 522 -24.72 -18.17 -10.99
N GLU A 523 -24.96 -17.83 -9.73
CA GLU A 523 -25.17 -16.43 -9.31
C GLU A 523 -23.86 -15.65 -9.28
N ASP A 524 -22.78 -16.28 -8.87
CA ASP A 524 -21.44 -15.68 -8.91
C ASP A 524 -20.98 -15.40 -10.34
N ASP A 525 -21.21 -16.32 -11.27
CA ASP A 525 -20.90 -16.11 -12.70
C ASP A 525 -21.70 -14.94 -13.28
N ARG A 526 -22.99 -14.80 -12.94
CA ARG A 526 -23.81 -13.65 -13.32
C ARG A 526 -23.24 -12.36 -12.75
N LEU A 527 -22.92 -12.37 -11.45
CA LEU A 527 -22.34 -11.21 -10.79
C LEU A 527 -21.03 -10.77 -11.47
N HIS A 528 -20.12 -11.70 -11.72
CA HIS A 528 -18.84 -11.42 -12.39
C HIS A 528 -19.03 -10.85 -13.80
N SER A 529 -19.98 -11.36 -14.57
CA SER A 529 -20.28 -10.86 -15.92
C SER A 529 -20.85 -9.44 -15.93
N GLU A 530 -21.57 -9.05 -14.87
CA GLU A 530 -22.20 -7.72 -14.72
C GLU A 530 -21.29 -6.68 -14.02
N MET A 531 -20.19 -7.10 -13.39
CA MET A 531 -19.31 -6.19 -12.63
C MET A 531 -18.81 -4.98 -13.43
N PRO A 532 -18.37 -5.10 -14.70
CA PRO A 532 -17.96 -3.93 -15.46
C PRO A 532 -19.09 -2.90 -15.59
N ARG A 533 -20.31 -3.37 -15.89
CA ARG A 533 -21.49 -2.51 -16.01
C ARG A 533 -21.87 -1.87 -14.67
N ILE A 534 -21.78 -2.62 -13.57
CA ILE A 534 -22.06 -2.10 -12.24
C ILE A 534 -21.08 -0.98 -11.87
N ARG A 535 -19.81 -1.12 -12.23
CA ARG A 535 -18.79 -0.06 -12.03
C ARG A 535 -19.13 1.18 -12.84
N ASP A 536 -19.47 1.01 -14.12
CA ASP A 536 -19.84 2.12 -15.00
C ASP A 536 -21.13 2.82 -14.51
N GLU A 537 -22.12 2.08 -13.99
CA GLU A 537 -23.32 2.62 -13.38
C GLU A 537 -23.00 3.46 -12.13
N LEU A 538 -22.12 2.98 -11.27
CA LEU A 538 -21.70 3.68 -10.05
C LEU A 538 -20.91 4.96 -10.38
N ASP A 539 -19.96 4.87 -11.32
CA ASP A 539 -19.20 6.01 -11.83
C ASP A 539 -20.14 7.08 -12.43
N THR A 540 -21.15 6.64 -13.18
CA THR A 540 -22.14 7.56 -13.80
C THR A 540 -22.99 8.26 -12.74
N MET A 541 -23.47 7.53 -11.72
CA MET A 541 -24.31 8.08 -10.66
C MET A 541 -23.57 9.07 -9.77
N LEU A 542 -22.31 8.78 -9.46
CA LEU A 542 -21.52 9.61 -8.56
C LEU A 542 -20.80 10.75 -9.28
N GLY A 543 -20.57 10.60 -10.61
CA GLY A 543 -19.70 11.50 -11.35
C GLY A 543 -18.26 11.51 -10.80
N TRP A 544 -17.85 10.42 -10.11
CA TRP A 544 -16.59 10.31 -9.40
C TRP A 544 -15.81 9.09 -9.84
N PHE A 545 -14.49 9.16 -9.65
CA PHE A 545 -13.61 8.05 -9.92
C PHE A 545 -13.52 7.13 -8.71
N ASP A 546 -13.43 5.85 -9.01
CA ASP A 546 -12.69 4.94 -8.12
C ASP A 546 -11.35 5.60 -7.79
N ILE A 547 -11.04 5.80 -6.51
CA ILE A 547 -9.79 6.45 -6.07
C ILE A 547 -8.56 5.71 -6.63
N GLU A 548 -8.69 4.41 -6.88
CA GLU A 548 -7.65 3.61 -7.48
C GLU A 548 -7.44 3.91 -8.97
N ALA A 549 -8.41 4.56 -9.63
CA ALA A 549 -8.29 5.01 -11.01
C ALA A 549 -7.73 6.44 -11.14
N ILE A 550 -7.58 7.18 -10.04
CA ILE A 550 -6.98 8.50 -10.06
C ILE A 550 -5.46 8.36 -10.27
N PRO A 551 -4.89 8.97 -11.34
CA PRO A 551 -3.46 8.89 -11.59
C PRO A 551 -2.66 9.48 -10.44
N GLY A 552 -1.61 8.77 -10.02
CA GLY A 552 -0.71 9.24 -8.98
C GLY A 552 -1.16 8.91 -7.55
N GLY A 553 -2.20 8.10 -7.35
CA GLY A 553 -2.59 7.52 -6.07
C GLY A 553 -2.42 8.42 -4.85
N PRO A 554 -1.41 8.18 -3.98
CA PRO A 554 -1.16 9.01 -2.82
C PRO A 554 -0.86 10.49 -3.15
N LEU A 555 -0.32 10.79 -4.33
CA LEU A 555 -0.06 12.15 -4.79
C LEU A 555 -1.37 12.92 -5.00
N ALA A 556 -2.41 12.26 -5.52
CA ALA A 556 -3.73 12.86 -5.71
C ALA A 556 -4.37 13.35 -4.40
N ARG A 557 -3.97 12.79 -3.24
CA ARG A 557 -4.46 13.25 -1.93
C ARG A 557 -4.12 14.71 -1.65
N HIS A 558 -3.05 15.22 -2.23
CA HIS A 558 -2.70 16.64 -2.09
C HIS A 558 -3.75 17.57 -2.73
N LEU A 559 -4.55 17.08 -3.68
CA LEU A 559 -5.68 17.84 -4.21
C LEU A 559 -6.70 18.20 -3.11
N TYR A 560 -6.99 17.29 -2.17
CA TYR A 560 -7.88 17.59 -1.04
C TYR A 560 -7.40 18.75 -0.20
N PHE A 561 -6.08 18.92 -0.04
CA PHE A 561 -5.51 19.95 0.81
C PHE A 561 -5.44 21.32 0.16
N TYR A 562 -5.20 21.35 -1.15
CA TYR A 562 -4.87 22.58 -1.86
C TYR A 562 -5.99 23.10 -2.75
N SER A 563 -6.96 22.25 -3.14
CA SER A 563 -8.13 22.66 -3.94
C SER A 563 -9.34 23.10 -3.12
N GLY A 564 -9.32 22.96 -1.79
CA GLY A 564 -10.41 23.38 -0.91
C GLY A 564 -11.63 22.46 -0.94
N HIS A 565 -11.43 21.16 -1.06
CA HIS A 565 -12.47 20.12 -0.98
C HIS A 565 -13.52 20.10 -2.11
N GLY A 566 -13.30 20.77 -3.23
CA GLY A 566 -14.15 20.62 -4.41
C GLY A 566 -14.09 19.19 -4.97
N ALA A 567 -15.14 18.72 -5.61
CA ALA A 567 -15.17 17.45 -6.33
C ALA A 567 -13.93 17.34 -7.23
N ILE A 568 -13.00 16.43 -6.86
CA ILE A 568 -11.68 16.40 -7.46
C ILE A 568 -11.77 15.93 -8.90
N PHE A 569 -12.65 14.95 -9.17
CA PHE A 569 -12.90 14.41 -10.49
C PHE A 569 -14.40 14.11 -10.62
N LYS A 570 -15.05 14.68 -11.60
CA LYS A 570 -16.52 14.54 -11.79
C LYS A 570 -16.92 13.51 -12.85
N SER A 571 -16.01 13.00 -13.66
CA SER A 571 -16.32 12.07 -14.73
C SER A 571 -15.11 11.28 -15.20
N ARG A 572 -15.28 9.98 -15.43
CA ARG A 572 -14.26 9.10 -16.02
C ARG A 572 -13.88 9.53 -17.44
N ALA A 573 -14.84 10.13 -18.17
CA ALA A 573 -14.60 10.68 -19.50
C ALA A 573 -13.58 11.82 -19.50
N ASP A 574 -13.41 12.49 -18.37
CA ASP A 574 -12.47 13.61 -18.21
C ASP A 574 -11.07 13.14 -17.78
N ASN A 575 -10.87 11.83 -17.53
CA ASN A 575 -9.56 11.28 -17.21
C ASN A 575 -8.84 10.77 -18.47
N PRO A 576 -7.97 11.59 -19.10
CA PRO A 576 -7.21 11.16 -20.27
C PRO A 576 -6.15 10.09 -19.96
N PHE A 577 -5.97 9.73 -18.69
CA PHE A 577 -4.94 8.84 -18.18
C PHE A 577 -5.49 7.59 -17.49
N ALA A 578 -6.77 7.23 -17.72
CA ALA A 578 -7.32 5.98 -17.21
C ALA A 578 -6.30 4.85 -17.45
N ASN A 579 -5.76 4.29 -16.37
CA ASN A 579 -4.65 3.34 -16.44
C ASN A 579 -5.09 2.09 -17.21
N PRO A 580 -4.59 1.82 -18.43
CA PRO A 580 -4.98 0.65 -19.19
C PRO A 580 -4.58 -0.67 -18.53
N LEU A 581 -3.65 -0.65 -17.55
CA LEU A 581 -3.26 -1.82 -16.78
C LEU A 581 -4.31 -2.23 -15.74
N ARG A 582 -5.14 -1.27 -15.27
CA ARG A 582 -6.23 -1.56 -14.33
C ARG A 582 -7.53 -1.97 -15.03
N THR A 583 -7.67 -1.64 -16.31
CA THR A 583 -8.78 -2.14 -17.16
C THR A 583 -8.49 -3.51 -17.76
N ALA A 584 -7.23 -3.96 -17.80
CA ALA A 584 -6.91 -5.34 -18.08
C ALA A 584 -7.40 -6.18 -16.88
N GLU A 585 -8.38 -7.04 -17.11
CA GLU A 585 -8.91 -7.98 -16.12
C GLU A 585 -7.73 -8.64 -15.38
N LEU A 586 -7.62 -8.39 -14.08
CA LEU A 586 -6.77 -9.21 -13.22
C LEU A 586 -7.22 -10.66 -13.44
N PRO A 587 -6.30 -11.61 -13.72
CA PRO A 587 -6.67 -12.99 -13.96
C PRO A 587 -7.50 -13.47 -12.77
N ARG A 588 -8.69 -14.02 -13.05
CA ARG A 588 -9.61 -14.52 -12.02
C ARG A 588 -8.83 -15.44 -11.09
N PRO A 589 -8.82 -15.22 -9.78
CA PRO A 589 -8.30 -16.22 -8.87
C PRO A 589 -9.15 -17.49 -9.07
N GLY A 590 -8.60 -18.54 -9.68
CA GLY A 590 -9.26 -19.82 -9.82
C GLY A 590 -9.42 -20.41 -11.22
N ASN A 591 -9.13 -19.70 -12.30
CA ASN A 591 -9.21 -20.29 -13.63
C ASN A 591 -7.80 -20.51 -14.24
N PRO A 592 -7.27 -21.75 -14.26
CA PRO A 592 -5.94 -22.05 -14.81
C PRO A 592 -5.83 -21.88 -16.34
N LYS A 593 -6.92 -21.49 -17.03
CA LYS A 593 -6.93 -21.30 -18.50
C LYS A 593 -6.72 -19.84 -18.95
N SER A 594 -6.62 -18.88 -18.03
CA SER A 594 -6.46 -17.46 -18.39
C SER A 594 -5.00 -16.99 -18.56
N SER A 595 -4.01 -17.87 -18.38
CA SER A 595 -2.59 -17.51 -18.62
C SER A 595 -2.18 -17.49 -20.10
N SER A 596 -3.10 -17.77 -21.04
CA SER A 596 -2.80 -17.82 -22.48
C SER A 596 -3.46 -16.71 -23.32
N SER A 597 -4.19 -15.77 -22.74
CA SER A 597 -4.93 -14.75 -23.52
C SER A 597 -4.31 -13.33 -23.51
N ILE A 598 -3.14 -13.15 -22.90
CA ILE A 598 -2.40 -11.85 -23.00
C ILE A 598 -1.50 -11.77 -24.25
N ALA A 599 -1.46 -12.83 -25.06
CA ALA A 599 -0.62 -12.89 -26.25
C ALA A 599 -1.31 -12.46 -27.56
N ALA A 600 -2.50 -11.87 -27.52
CA ALA A 600 -3.21 -11.43 -28.71
C ALA A 600 -3.88 -10.07 -28.50
N ALA A 601 -3.08 -9.03 -28.41
CA ALA A 601 -3.46 -7.67 -28.77
C ALA A 601 -2.20 -7.00 -29.35
N GLU A 602 -2.01 -7.23 -30.67
CA GLU A 602 -1.11 -6.46 -31.52
C GLU A 602 -1.61 -5.03 -31.67
#